data_d910a277a4a665124d088f44538513d2
#
_entry.id   d910a277a4a665124d088f44538513d2
#
_cell.length_a   1.000
_cell.length_b   1.000
_cell.length_c   1.000
_cell.angle_alpha   90.00
_cell.angle_beta   90.00
_cell.angle_gamma   90.00
#
_symmetry.space_group_name_H-M   'P 1'
#
loop_
_entity.id
_entity.type
_entity.pdbx_description
1 polymer ?
#
loop_
_entity_poly.entity_id
_entity_poly.type
_entity_poly.pdbx_seq_one_letter_code
_entity_poly.pdbx_strand_id
1 'polypeptide(L)'
;MDELFSDDGYFTEGAYYLRYAIWPFVTFAECLNHYDPSLKIFSYRDGILLKAVDALLQMAYEGEFMHFNDALEKGYSAQELISAVDIAYHANPADKSLLWVSDTYQHKVIVTDAGFAVAKGIRNGEAKKLKLHSCYFRDGGDSRQGAFTILRPSNKKLNSAVTFKATSHGLGHGHFDRLTFAYYDAGNEVITDYGAVRFLNIEAKYNGHYTHENESWAKSTIAHNTLVVDGKTYCNAKWRKSQTTWPESYYHQFTDGLQMVSATERNVYPGVTYSRYLVYADVPFLEYPLIMDLLKAQSAGSHQYDYPIHYNGHMISLSVPYKKAVQTMLALGADNGYQHLWVEAEATGGEKTTSYTWLTGYRMYTITTTTTPSTEVKLCRLGAGDPDFNLRSEPMYLLREKNAGDHLFASCVETHGKYDLQVEQSANLVHSCKGIETLVDDGTALVVRYDFIGGHSATLCLWTASADGSLTHTVTLPDGDSVTWKGVVNVLYK
;
A
#
# COMPACT_ATOMS: atom_id res chain seq x y z
N MET A 1 1.18 -26.56 2.69
CA MET A 1 2.06 -25.52 2.06
C MET A 1 1.60 -25.19 0.65
N ASP A 2 1.22 -26.17 -0.13
CA ASP A 2 0.96 -26.01 -1.58
C ASP A 2 -0.26 -25.14 -1.92
N GLU A 3 -1.18 -24.96 -1.02
CA GLU A 3 -2.37 -24.11 -1.21
C GLU A 3 -2.24 -22.72 -0.61
N LEU A 4 -1.29 -22.51 0.32
CA LEU A 4 -1.23 -21.32 1.18
C LEU A 4 -0.06 -20.40 0.85
N PHE A 5 1.03 -20.95 0.31
CA PHE A 5 2.23 -20.18 0.00
C PHE A 5 2.48 -20.16 -1.50
N SER A 6 2.69 -18.99 -2.04
CA SER A 6 3.18 -18.84 -3.40
C SER A 6 4.64 -19.33 -3.52
N ASP A 7 5.14 -19.48 -4.74
CA ASP A 7 6.55 -19.82 -4.97
C ASP A 7 7.54 -18.77 -4.47
N ASP A 8 7.05 -17.58 -4.17
CA ASP A 8 7.83 -16.46 -3.62
C ASP A 8 7.81 -16.44 -2.08
N GLY A 9 7.07 -17.35 -1.44
CA GLY A 9 6.91 -17.40 0.01
C GLY A 9 5.80 -16.48 0.55
N TYR A 10 5.07 -15.78 -0.31
CA TYR A 10 3.94 -14.97 0.12
C TYR A 10 2.79 -15.83 0.65
N PHE A 11 2.19 -15.38 1.74
CA PHE A 11 1.04 -16.01 2.36
C PHE A 11 -0.20 -15.14 2.14
N THR A 12 -1.24 -15.71 1.60
CA THR A 12 -2.41 -14.97 1.09
C THR A 12 -3.14 -14.12 2.15
N GLU A 13 -3.07 -14.49 3.42
CA GLU A 13 -3.67 -13.70 4.53
C GLU A 13 -2.80 -12.52 4.98
N GLY A 14 -1.58 -12.37 4.43
CA GLY A 14 -0.69 -11.26 4.70
C GLY A 14 0.32 -11.48 5.83
N ALA A 15 1.20 -10.49 6.03
CA ALA A 15 2.33 -10.58 6.95
C ALA A 15 1.93 -10.86 8.39
N TYR A 16 0.88 -10.19 8.87
CA TYR A 16 0.42 -10.37 10.25
C TYR A 16 0.03 -11.81 10.56
N TYR A 17 -0.68 -12.49 9.65
CA TYR A 17 -1.10 -13.89 9.83
C TYR A 17 -0.02 -14.88 9.42
N LEU A 18 0.87 -14.52 8.49
CA LEU A 18 2.03 -15.34 8.16
C LEU A 18 2.88 -15.66 9.38
N ARG A 19 3.07 -14.72 10.33
CA ARG A 19 3.82 -14.97 11.56
C ARG A 19 3.26 -16.12 12.41
N TYR A 20 1.94 -16.28 12.43
CA TYR A 20 1.31 -17.42 13.08
C TYR A 20 1.46 -18.71 12.27
N ALA A 21 1.26 -18.61 10.96
CA ALA A 21 1.33 -19.78 10.07
C ALA A 21 2.76 -20.34 9.99
N ILE A 22 3.76 -19.48 9.87
CA ILE A 22 5.15 -19.92 9.68
C ILE A 22 5.69 -20.70 10.89
N TRP A 23 5.30 -20.36 12.11
CA TRP A 23 5.78 -21.00 13.33
C TRP A 23 5.56 -22.53 13.35
N PRO A 24 4.34 -23.08 13.24
CA PRO A 24 4.15 -24.53 13.22
C PRO A 24 4.81 -25.18 11.99
N PHE A 25 4.83 -24.52 10.84
CA PHE A 25 5.45 -25.10 9.65
C PHE A 25 6.96 -25.28 9.81
N VAL A 26 7.68 -24.29 10.30
CA VAL A 26 9.14 -24.40 10.48
C VAL A 26 9.48 -25.35 11.63
N THR A 27 8.71 -25.33 12.72
CA THR A 27 8.91 -26.24 13.86
C THR A 27 8.69 -27.70 13.45
N PHE A 28 7.64 -27.97 12.69
CA PHE A 28 7.40 -29.32 12.17
C PHE A 28 8.48 -29.74 11.16
N ALA A 29 8.91 -28.83 10.30
CA ALA A 29 9.99 -29.11 9.35
C ALA A 29 11.30 -29.44 10.08
N GLU A 30 11.62 -28.73 11.17
CA GLU A 30 12.81 -29.03 11.97
C GLU A 30 12.72 -30.40 12.64
N CYS A 31 11.55 -30.77 13.18
CA CYS A 31 11.33 -32.13 13.70
C CYS A 31 11.49 -33.19 12.61
N LEU A 32 10.96 -32.97 11.41
CA LEU A 32 11.13 -33.90 10.29
C LEU A 32 12.59 -34.01 9.86
N ASN A 33 13.31 -32.89 9.80
CA ASN A 33 14.72 -32.86 9.44
C ASN A 33 15.60 -33.63 10.44
N HIS A 34 15.27 -33.56 11.74
CA HIS A 34 15.95 -34.38 12.77
C HIS A 34 15.59 -35.86 12.69
N TYR A 35 14.32 -36.17 12.39
CA TYR A 35 13.85 -37.53 12.27
C TYR A 35 14.42 -38.26 11.04
N ASP A 36 14.39 -37.60 9.88
CA ASP A 36 14.90 -38.13 8.62
C ASP A 36 15.46 -37.02 7.73
N PRO A 37 16.76 -36.69 7.85
CA PRO A 37 17.41 -35.67 7.04
C PRO A 37 17.36 -35.94 5.52
N SER A 38 17.10 -37.18 5.11
CA SER A 38 17.01 -37.53 3.67
C SER A 38 15.80 -36.92 2.98
N LEU A 39 14.77 -36.50 3.73
CA LEU A 39 13.59 -35.78 3.25
C LEU A 39 13.94 -34.40 2.70
N LYS A 40 15.04 -33.81 3.12
CA LYS A 40 15.50 -32.48 2.67
C LYS A 40 14.39 -31.43 2.73
N ILE A 41 13.60 -31.42 3.80
CA ILE A 41 12.35 -30.66 3.92
C ILE A 41 12.54 -29.16 3.68
N PHE A 42 13.70 -28.58 4.08
CA PHE A 42 14.00 -27.18 3.82
C PHE A 42 14.37 -26.85 2.37
N SER A 43 14.54 -27.88 1.53
CA SER A 43 14.71 -27.74 0.07
C SER A 43 13.41 -27.96 -0.71
N TYR A 44 12.32 -28.36 -0.03
CA TYR A 44 11.02 -28.60 -0.66
C TYR A 44 10.50 -27.32 -1.35
N ARG A 45 9.99 -27.45 -2.58
CA ARG A 45 9.56 -26.35 -3.44
C ARG A 45 10.60 -25.20 -3.47
N ASP A 46 11.85 -25.55 -3.74
CA ASP A 46 12.96 -24.60 -3.83
C ASP A 46 13.11 -23.73 -2.56
N GLY A 47 12.97 -24.36 -1.39
CA GLY A 47 13.15 -23.72 -0.09
C GLY A 47 11.98 -22.83 0.35
N ILE A 48 10.75 -23.22 0.06
CA ILE A 48 9.53 -22.41 0.28
C ILE A 48 9.41 -21.89 1.71
N LEU A 49 9.81 -22.66 2.73
CA LEU A 49 9.75 -22.18 4.13
C LEU A 49 10.75 -21.08 4.40
N LEU A 50 11.95 -21.16 3.83
CA LEU A 50 12.97 -20.12 3.96
C LEU A 50 12.56 -18.85 3.20
N LYS A 51 11.97 -19.02 2.01
CA LYS A 51 11.37 -17.91 1.25
C LYS A 51 10.23 -17.24 2.00
N ALA A 52 9.40 -18.02 2.71
CA ALA A 52 8.31 -17.46 3.51
C ALA A 52 8.81 -16.64 4.70
N VAL A 53 9.92 -17.05 5.34
CA VAL A 53 10.57 -16.24 6.37
C VAL A 53 11.12 -14.95 5.77
N ASP A 54 11.83 -15.01 4.63
CA ASP A 54 12.34 -13.80 3.95
C ASP A 54 11.20 -12.88 3.52
N ALA A 55 10.15 -13.41 2.87
CA ALA A 55 8.98 -12.65 2.46
C ALA A 55 8.33 -11.90 3.65
N LEU A 56 8.21 -12.57 4.80
CA LEU A 56 7.70 -11.94 6.02
C LEU A 56 8.61 -10.78 6.48
N LEU A 57 9.94 -10.96 6.44
CA LEU A 57 10.87 -9.91 6.81
C LEU A 57 10.88 -8.75 5.81
N GLN A 58 10.68 -9.01 4.52
CA GLN A 58 10.58 -7.95 3.50
C GLN A 58 9.27 -7.14 3.63
N MET A 59 8.17 -7.74 4.11
CA MET A 59 6.89 -7.07 4.32
C MET A 59 6.86 -6.24 5.63
N ALA A 60 7.95 -5.55 5.94
CA ALA A 60 8.05 -4.71 7.12
C ALA A 60 8.66 -3.35 6.80
N TYR A 61 8.32 -2.37 7.63
CA TYR A 61 8.90 -1.05 7.64
C TYR A 61 9.43 -0.76 9.06
N GLU A 62 10.72 -0.43 9.17
CA GLU A 62 11.42 -0.24 10.46
C GLU A 62 11.23 -1.37 11.48
N GLY A 63 11.06 -2.60 11.00
CA GLY A 63 10.87 -3.77 11.85
C GLY A 63 9.43 -4.07 12.23
N GLU A 64 8.47 -3.21 11.89
CA GLU A 64 7.04 -3.43 12.05
C GLU A 64 6.41 -3.91 10.74
N PHE A 65 5.51 -4.90 10.80
CA PHE A 65 4.84 -5.42 9.61
C PHE A 65 3.93 -4.36 8.99
N MET A 66 3.99 -4.25 7.67
CA MET A 66 3.11 -3.38 6.90
C MET A 66 1.65 -3.79 7.09
N HIS A 67 0.77 -2.80 7.31
CA HIS A 67 -0.64 -3.04 7.52
C HIS A 67 -1.36 -3.35 6.20
N PHE A 68 -2.05 -4.46 6.17
CA PHE A 68 -3.08 -4.85 5.20
C PHE A 68 -3.80 -6.09 5.72
N ASN A 69 -5.04 -6.32 5.29
CA ASN A 69 -5.92 -7.34 5.85
C ASN A 69 -6.17 -7.12 7.36
N ASP A 70 -6.52 -8.13 8.12
CA ASP A 70 -6.74 -8.06 9.58
C ASP A 70 -5.41 -7.86 10.36
N ALA A 71 -4.56 -6.92 9.95
CA ALA A 71 -3.29 -6.62 10.60
C ALA A 71 -3.48 -5.79 11.88
N LEU A 72 -2.54 -5.98 12.81
CA LEU A 72 -2.32 -5.15 14.00
C LEU A 72 -0.83 -4.83 14.11
N GLU A 73 -0.49 -3.90 14.98
CA GLU A 73 0.90 -3.55 15.27
C GLU A 73 1.68 -4.76 15.79
N LYS A 74 2.53 -5.31 14.97
CA LYS A 74 3.47 -6.38 15.23
C LYS A 74 4.62 -6.30 14.25
N GLY A 75 5.74 -6.85 14.64
CA GLY A 75 6.96 -6.82 13.81
C GLY A 75 7.92 -7.93 14.15
N TYR A 76 9.18 -7.71 13.88
CA TYR A 76 10.26 -8.67 14.07
C TYR A 76 10.44 -9.13 15.52
N SER A 77 9.97 -8.36 16.49
CA SER A 77 9.97 -8.71 17.92
C SER A 77 8.89 -9.73 18.31
N ALA A 78 7.99 -10.11 17.39
CA ALA A 78 6.91 -11.03 17.67
C ALA A 78 7.42 -12.40 18.15
N GLN A 79 6.83 -12.91 19.25
CA GLN A 79 7.25 -14.16 19.88
C GLN A 79 7.24 -15.34 18.91
N GLU A 80 6.24 -15.38 18.01
CA GLU A 80 6.05 -16.46 17.04
C GLU A 80 7.18 -16.49 16.00
N LEU A 81 7.80 -15.33 15.74
CA LEU A 81 8.87 -15.21 14.74
C LEU A 81 10.23 -15.68 15.24
N ILE A 82 10.44 -15.77 16.55
CA ILE A 82 11.73 -16.20 17.12
C ILE A 82 12.08 -17.61 16.61
N SER A 83 11.13 -18.56 16.71
CA SER A 83 11.36 -19.92 16.21
C SER A 83 11.61 -19.94 14.69
N ALA A 84 10.89 -19.13 13.94
CA ALA A 84 11.06 -19.07 12.49
C ALA A 84 12.46 -18.56 12.09
N VAL A 85 12.94 -17.50 12.74
CA VAL A 85 14.27 -16.93 12.50
C VAL A 85 15.38 -17.91 12.90
N ASP A 86 15.30 -18.50 14.08
CA ASP A 86 16.32 -19.42 14.59
C ASP A 86 16.43 -20.68 13.72
N ILE A 87 15.30 -21.29 13.39
CA ILE A 87 15.26 -22.51 12.58
C ILE A 87 15.70 -22.21 11.12
N ALA A 88 15.25 -21.07 10.54
CA ALA A 88 15.69 -20.67 9.22
C ALA A 88 17.20 -20.43 9.15
N TYR A 89 17.78 -19.77 10.16
CA TYR A 89 19.24 -19.62 10.24
C TYR A 89 19.95 -20.96 10.37
N HIS A 90 19.45 -21.86 11.20
CA HIS A 90 20.00 -23.21 11.37
C HIS A 90 20.00 -23.99 10.05
N ALA A 91 18.90 -23.91 9.30
CA ALA A 91 18.76 -24.53 7.98
C ALA A 91 19.61 -23.85 6.90
N ASN A 92 19.84 -22.54 6.99
CA ASN A 92 20.67 -21.77 6.05
C ASN A 92 21.62 -20.80 6.77
N PRO A 93 22.75 -21.26 7.34
CA PRO A 93 23.68 -20.41 8.09
C PRO A 93 24.42 -19.35 7.25
N ALA A 94 24.24 -19.38 5.93
CA ALA A 94 24.78 -18.35 5.04
C ALA A 94 24.02 -17.02 5.16
N ASP A 95 22.75 -17.07 5.55
CA ASP A 95 21.94 -15.86 5.73
C ASP A 95 22.20 -15.21 7.10
N LYS A 96 23.19 -14.34 7.14
CA LYS A 96 23.58 -13.61 8.34
C LYS A 96 22.60 -12.48 8.72
N SER A 97 21.62 -12.18 7.88
CA SER A 97 20.59 -11.17 8.18
C SER A 97 19.63 -11.65 9.27
N LEU A 98 19.40 -12.96 9.36
CA LEU A 98 18.58 -13.56 10.42
C LEU A 98 19.22 -13.35 11.80
N LEU A 99 20.56 -13.40 11.91
CA LEU A 99 21.26 -13.04 13.14
C LEU A 99 21.02 -11.60 13.55
N TRP A 100 21.01 -10.67 12.56
CA TRP A 100 20.74 -9.26 12.83
C TRP A 100 19.30 -9.03 13.32
N VAL A 101 18.32 -9.73 12.75
CA VAL A 101 16.93 -9.68 13.22
C VAL A 101 16.83 -10.15 14.67
N SER A 102 17.44 -11.30 15.00
CA SER A 102 17.44 -11.85 16.36
C SER A 102 18.14 -10.91 17.35
N ASP A 103 19.33 -10.38 17.00
CA ASP A 103 20.12 -9.51 17.87
C ASP A 103 19.46 -8.13 18.07
N THR A 104 18.91 -7.52 17.00
CA THR A 104 18.40 -6.15 17.03
C THR A 104 17.00 -6.04 17.60
N TYR A 105 16.11 -7.03 17.33
CA TYR A 105 14.69 -6.92 17.64
C TYR A 105 14.20 -7.96 18.65
N GLN A 106 14.70 -9.20 18.58
CA GLN A 106 14.14 -10.29 19.38
C GLN A 106 14.83 -10.42 20.74
N HIS A 107 16.14 -10.27 20.79
CA HIS A 107 16.99 -10.41 21.99
C HIS A 107 16.77 -11.75 22.73
N LYS A 108 16.31 -12.78 22.02
CA LYS A 108 15.94 -14.10 22.51
C LYS A 108 16.17 -15.13 21.43
N VAL A 109 16.45 -16.35 21.85
CA VAL A 109 16.53 -17.54 20.99
C VAL A 109 15.72 -18.67 21.61
N ILE A 110 15.31 -19.65 20.79
CA ILE A 110 14.70 -20.88 21.31
C ILE A 110 15.76 -21.77 21.95
N VAL A 111 15.35 -22.59 22.93
CA VAL A 111 16.26 -23.52 23.65
C VAL A 111 16.38 -24.83 22.87
N THR A 112 17.06 -24.75 21.73
CA THR A 112 17.32 -25.88 20.80
C THR A 112 18.67 -25.66 20.12
N ASP A 113 19.10 -26.63 19.29
CA ASP A 113 20.33 -26.50 18.48
C ASP A 113 20.26 -25.30 17.54
N ALA A 114 19.08 -24.99 16.98
CA ALA A 114 18.85 -23.82 16.14
C ALA A 114 19.12 -22.51 16.90
N GLY A 115 18.50 -22.35 18.08
CA GLY A 115 18.74 -21.14 18.89
C GLY A 115 20.18 -21.06 19.42
N PHE A 116 20.82 -22.19 19.72
CA PHE A 116 22.25 -22.19 20.06
C PHE A 116 23.12 -21.73 18.89
N ALA A 117 22.81 -22.15 17.67
CA ALA A 117 23.53 -21.69 16.48
C ALA A 117 23.42 -20.17 16.28
N VAL A 118 22.21 -19.60 16.46
CA VAL A 118 21.96 -18.16 16.40
C VAL A 118 22.75 -17.43 17.49
N ALA A 119 22.65 -17.85 18.75
CA ALA A 119 23.37 -17.23 19.87
C ALA A 119 24.90 -17.25 19.66
N LYS A 120 25.41 -18.36 19.11
CA LYS A 120 26.83 -18.48 18.76
C LYS A 120 27.23 -17.53 17.64
N GLY A 121 26.41 -17.42 16.57
CA GLY A 121 26.67 -16.51 15.46
C GLY A 121 26.68 -15.05 15.89
N ILE A 122 25.71 -14.64 16.73
CA ILE A 122 25.66 -13.29 17.31
C ILE A 122 26.88 -13.02 18.16
N ARG A 123 27.23 -13.93 19.07
CA ARG A 123 28.42 -13.82 19.94
C ARG A 123 29.73 -13.66 19.14
N ASN A 124 29.79 -14.29 17.98
CA ASN A 124 30.96 -14.21 17.08
C ASN A 124 30.97 -12.91 16.23
N GLY A 125 29.96 -12.05 16.34
CA GLY A 125 29.86 -10.83 15.56
C GLY A 125 29.56 -11.07 14.07
N GLU A 126 28.88 -12.16 13.73
CA GLU A 126 28.58 -12.54 12.35
C GLU A 126 27.32 -11.87 11.77
N ALA A 127 26.53 -11.17 12.60
CA ALA A 127 25.29 -10.53 12.21
C ALA A 127 25.51 -9.47 11.11
N LYS A 128 24.65 -9.47 10.10
CA LYS A 128 24.66 -8.49 9.01
C LYS A 128 23.27 -7.88 8.86
N LYS A 129 23.20 -6.55 8.79
CA LYS A 129 21.93 -5.84 8.63
C LYS A 129 21.13 -6.40 7.47
N LEU A 130 19.85 -6.69 7.73
CA LEU A 130 18.88 -7.09 6.70
C LEU A 130 18.77 -5.98 5.64
N LYS A 131 18.83 -6.38 4.38
CA LYS A 131 18.65 -5.48 3.25
C LYS A 131 17.21 -5.58 2.76
N LEU A 132 16.44 -4.55 3.00
CA LEU A 132 15.12 -4.41 2.41
C LEU A 132 15.25 -3.91 0.97
N HIS A 133 14.41 -4.42 0.08
CA HIS A 133 14.39 -4.09 -1.35
C HIS A 133 12.95 -4.05 -1.88
N SER A 134 12.77 -3.56 -3.09
CA SER A 134 11.49 -3.63 -3.78
C SER A 134 11.14 -5.08 -4.11
N CYS A 135 9.90 -5.47 -3.84
CA CYS A 135 9.44 -6.85 -3.98
C CYS A 135 8.15 -6.91 -4.78
N TYR A 136 7.98 -7.99 -5.52
CA TYR A 136 6.75 -8.37 -6.18
C TYR A 136 6.42 -9.80 -5.79
N PHE A 137 5.58 -9.96 -4.78
CA PHE A 137 5.17 -11.24 -4.25
C PHE A 137 3.87 -11.69 -4.92
N ARG A 138 3.93 -12.76 -5.70
CA ARG A 138 2.74 -13.37 -6.31
C ARG A 138 1.88 -14.02 -5.24
N ASP A 139 0.58 -14.03 -5.43
CA ASP A 139 -0.38 -14.63 -4.51
C ASP A 139 -0.90 -15.98 -5.02
N GLY A 140 -1.46 -16.76 -4.08
CA GLY A 140 -2.00 -18.09 -4.30
C GLY A 140 -0.96 -19.20 -4.36
N GLY A 141 -1.36 -20.44 -4.04
CA GLY A 141 -0.47 -21.61 -4.04
C GLY A 141 0.13 -21.93 -5.42
N ASP A 142 -0.53 -21.50 -6.47
CA ASP A 142 -0.06 -21.60 -7.86
C ASP A 142 0.65 -20.33 -8.37
N SER A 143 0.80 -19.32 -7.51
CA SER A 143 1.43 -18.03 -7.83
C SER A 143 0.75 -17.24 -8.95
N ARG A 144 -0.58 -17.38 -9.12
CA ARG A 144 -1.36 -16.78 -10.22
C ARG A 144 -2.52 -15.90 -9.77
N GLN A 145 -2.69 -15.68 -8.46
CA GLN A 145 -3.83 -14.96 -7.91
C GLN A 145 -3.54 -13.46 -7.64
N GLY A 146 -2.78 -12.84 -8.55
CA GLY A 146 -2.34 -11.46 -8.40
C GLY A 146 -1.03 -11.33 -7.62
N ALA A 147 -0.75 -10.15 -7.08
CA ALA A 147 0.50 -9.89 -6.36
C ALA A 147 0.38 -8.78 -5.30
N PHE A 148 1.22 -8.88 -4.27
CA PHE A 148 1.52 -7.82 -3.32
C PHE A 148 2.89 -7.22 -3.66
N THR A 149 2.95 -5.90 -3.83
CA THR A 149 4.17 -5.22 -4.26
C THR A 149 4.64 -4.21 -3.23
N ILE A 150 5.94 -4.10 -3.06
CA ILE A 150 6.58 -3.07 -2.23
C ILE A 150 7.58 -2.34 -3.13
N LEU A 151 7.42 -1.03 -3.27
CA LEU A 151 8.36 -0.14 -3.93
C LEU A 151 9.21 0.55 -2.86
N ARG A 152 10.53 0.54 -3.01
CA ARG A 152 11.48 1.20 -2.10
C ARG A 152 12.46 2.07 -2.89
N PRO A 153 12.85 3.26 -2.37
CA PRO A 153 13.74 4.13 -3.11
C PRO A 153 15.11 3.49 -3.31
N SER A 154 15.70 3.74 -4.46
CA SER A 154 17.08 3.32 -4.75
C SER A 154 18.09 4.10 -3.93
N ASN A 155 17.75 5.32 -3.54
CA ASN A 155 18.57 6.17 -2.67
C ASN A 155 18.58 5.63 -1.23
N LYS A 156 19.68 5.00 -0.85
CA LYS A 156 19.87 4.37 0.47
C LYS A 156 19.81 5.33 1.67
N LYS A 157 19.81 6.64 1.45
CA LYS A 157 19.64 7.64 2.52
C LYS A 157 18.19 7.86 2.88
N LEU A 158 17.27 7.43 2.00
CA LEU A 158 15.85 7.54 2.22
C LEU A 158 15.31 6.23 2.77
N ASN A 159 14.50 6.31 3.81
CA ASN A 159 13.79 5.17 4.37
C ASN A 159 12.29 5.40 4.14
N SER A 160 11.82 4.95 3.00
CA SER A 160 10.41 5.02 2.63
C SER A 160 10.01 3.75 1.89
N ALA A 161 8.71 3.47 1.84
CA ALA A 161 8.16 2.35 1.11
C ALA A 161 6.72 2.65 0.67
N VAL A 162 6.37 2.19 -0.54
CA VAL A 162 5.00 2.23 -1.05
C VAL A 162 4.55 0.80 -1.25
N THR A 163 3.43 0.41 -0.67
CA THR A 163 2.81 -0.90 -0.91
C THR A 163 1.72 -0.79 -1.95
N PHE A 164 1.49 -1.88 -2.69
CA PHE A 164 0.38 -2.00 -3.62
C PHE A 164 -0.20 -3.40 -3.54
N LYS A 165 -1.50 -3.50 -3.27
CA LYS A 165 -2.19 -4.79 -3.11
C LYS A 165 -3.10 -5.08 -4.30
N ALA A 166 -2.68 -6.03 -5.12
CA ALA A 166 -3.44 -6.56 -6.26
C ALA A 166 -3.58 -8.09 -6.16
N THR A 167 -3.89 -8.59 -4.96
CA THR A 167 -3.98 -10.02 -4.62
C THR A 167 -5.42 -10.53 -4.73
N SER A 168 -5.62 -11.83 -4.47
CA SER A 168 -6.91 -12.39 -4.10
C SER A 168 -7.46 -11.72 -2.83
N HIS A 169 -8.61 -12.17 -2.32
CA HIS A 169 -9.22 -11.52 -1.15
C HIS A 169 -8.36 -11.62 0.12
N GLY A 170 -7.66 -12.74 0.33
CA GLY A 170 -6.92 -12.98 1.58
C GLY A 170 -7.69 -13.86 2.56
N LEU A 171 -8.53 -14.75 2.05
CA LEU A 171 -9.34 -15.69 2.82
C LEU A 171 -10.24 -15.00 3.88
N GLY A 172 -10.38 -15.58 5.07
CA GLY A 172 -11.22 -15.04 6.14
C GLY A 172 -10.70 -13.75 6.78
N HIS A 173 -9.42 -13.48 6.62
CA HIS A 173 -8.75 -12.28 7.15
C HIS A 173 -8.58 -11.17 6.11
N GLY A 174 -9.00 -11.42 4.87
CA GLY A 174 -8.90 -10.45 3.80
C GLY A 174 -9.93 -9.33 3.89
N HIS A 175 -9.61 -8.23 3.22
CA HIS A 175 -10.43 -7.03 3.10
C HIS A 175 -10.87 -6.80 1.65
N PHE A 176 -11.86 -5.92 1.46
CA PHE A 176 -12.33 -5.52 0.14
C PHE A 176 -11.50 -4.31 -0.37
N ASP A 177 -10.21 -4.52 -0.59
CA ASP A 177 -9.16 -3.51 -0.70
C ASP A 177 -8.29 -3.63 -1.97
N ARG A 178 -8.80 -4.24 -3.04
CA ARG A 178 -8.04 -4.43 -4.28
C ARG A 178 -7.58 -3.12 -4.88
N LEU A 179 -6.34 -3.09 -5.35
CA LEU A 179 -5.63 -1.95 -5.90
C LEU A 179 -5.44 -0.81 -4.87
N THR A 180 -5.51 -1.11 -3.57
CA THR A 180 -5.11 -0.16 -2.51
C THR A 180 -3.60 0.02 -2.47
N PHE A 181 -3.17 1.15 -1.95
CA PHE A 181 -1.78 1.41 -1.63
C PHE A 181 -1.65 2.05 -0.25
N ALA A 182 -0.48 1.89 0.36
CA ALA A 182 -0.08 2.62 1.56
C ALA A 182 1.31 3.20 1.36
N TYR A 183 1.63 4.27 2.09
CA TYR A 183 2.91 4.96 2.02
C TYR A 183 3.52 5.09 3.40
N TYR A 184 4.77 4.68 3.52
CA TYR A 184 5.58 4.71 4.72
C TYR A 184 6.77 5.62 4.49
N ASP A 185 7.03 6.57 5.40
CA ASP A 185 8.17 7.46 5.33
C ASP A 185 8.53 8.03 6.71
N ALA A 186 9.82 8.28 6.92
CA ALA A 186 10.35 8.91 8.15
C ALA A 186 9.84 8.27 9.46
N GLY A 187 9.75 6.95 9.49
CA GLY A 187 9.29 6.19 10.66
C GLY A 187 7.77 6.17 10.87
N ASN A 188 7.00 6.65 9.91
CA ASN A 188 5.54 6.71 10.01
C ASN A 188 4.85 5.98 8.87
N GLU A 189 3.66 5.47 9.12
CA GLU A 189 2.68 5.16 8.10
C GLU A 189 1.96 6.48 7.75
N VAL A 190 2.17 6.98 6.54
CA VAL A 190 1.76 8.31 6.07
C VAL A 190 0.40 8.27 5.39
N ILE A 191 0.25 7.37 4.39
CA ILE A 191 -1.02 6.96 3.81
C ILE A 191 -1.28 5.57 4.37
N THR A 192 -2.39 5.43 5.10
CA THR A 192 -2.59 4.34 6.05
C THR A 192 -3.52 3.26 5.54
N ASP A 193 -3.35 2.03 6.03
CA ASP A 193 -4.37 1.00 6.06
C ASP A 193 -4.80 0.76 7.51
N TYR A 194 -6.09 0.70 7.77
CA TYR A 194 -6.59 0.57 9.13
C TYR A 194 -6.19 -0.75 9.79
N GLY A 195 -6.03 -1.82 9.00
CA GLY A 195 -5.88 -3.16 9.54
C GLY A 195 -7.16 -3.65 10.23
N ALA A 196 -7.02 -4.36 11.36
CA ALA A 196 -8.14 -4.95 12.07
C ALA A 196 -8.72 -4.05 13.17
N VAL A 197 -10.03 -4.11 13.37
CA VAL A 197 -10.69 -3.54 14.55
C VAL A 197 -10.86 -4.61 15.61
N ARG A 198 -9.98 -4.60 16.61
CA ARG A 198 -10.13 -5.51 17.75
C ARG A 198 -10.90 -4.86 18.87
N PHE A 199 -10.31 -3.95 19.55
CA PHE A 199 -10.97 -2.99 20.42
C PHE A 199 -10.00 -1.85 20.72
N LEU A 200 -10.53 -0.67 20.83
CA LEU A 200 -9.78 0.49 21.25
C LEU A 200 -9.99 0.76 22.74
N ASN A 201 -11.19 0.58 23.22
CA ASN A 201 -11.59 0.76 24.59
C ASN A 201 -11.70 -0.62 25.32
N ILE A 202 -12.50 -0.72 26.33
CA ILE A 202 -12.68 -1.91 27.18
C ILE A 202 -13.84 -2.81 26.74
N GLU A 203 -14.39 -2.56 25.57
CA GLU A 203 -15.50 -3.30 25.03
C GLU A 203 -15.23 -4.81 24.90
N ALA A 204 -16.26 -5.59 25.13
CA ALA A 204 -16.20 -7.03 24.95
C ALA A 204 -15.97 -7.39 23.48
N LYS A 205 -14.97 -8.22 23.24
CA LYS A 205 -14.66 -8.70 21.91
C LYS A 205 -15.74 -9.63 21.40
N TYR A 206 -15.97 -9.55 20.10
CA TYR A 206 -16.93 -10.32 19.35
C TYR A 206 -16.21 -11.30 18.41
N ASN A 207 -16.78 -12.47 18.16
CA ASN A 207 -16.39 -13.44 17.15
C ASN A 207 -14.86 -13.55 16.91
N GLY A 208 -14.13 -14.14 17.83
CA GLY A 208 -12.69 -14.36 17.66
C GLY A 208 -11.82 -13.14 17.97
N HIS A 209 -12.25 -12.29 18.88
CA HIS A 209 -11.54 -11.11 19.37
C HIS A 209 -11.66 -9.84 18.51
N TYR A 210 -12.57 -9.80 17.56
CA TYR A 210 -12.89 -8.61 16.80
C TYR A 210 -14.15 -7.93 17.33
N THR A 211 -14.27 -6.63 17.12
CA THR A 211 -15.52 -5.90 17.31
C THR A 211 -16.37 -5.96 16.04
N HIS A 212 -17.63 -5.51 16.10
CA HIS A 212 -18.51 -5.48 14.93
C HIS A 212 -17.96 -4.58 13.82
N GLU A 213 -17.21 -3.55 14.18
CA GLU A 213 -16.62 -2.58 13.26
C GLU A 213 -15.52 -3.22 12.38
N ASN A 214 -15.00 -4.41 12.74
CA ASN A 214 -14.12 -5.13 11.84
C ASN A 214 -14.82 -5.50 10.53
N GLU A 215 -16.09 -5.94 10.60
CA GLU A 215 -16.87 -6.27 9.42
C GLU A 215 -17.53 -5.03 8.77
N SER A 216 -18.00 -4.08 9.58
CA SER A 216 -18.77 -2.93 9.07
C SER A 216 -17.89 -1.74 8.66
N TRP A 217 -16.63 -1.71 9.11
CA TRP A 217 -15.64 -0.69 8.75
C TRP A 217 -14.39 -1.30 8.12
N ALA A 218 -13.52 -1.95 8.91
CA ALA A 218 -12.16 -2.28 8.47
C ALA A 218 -12.10 -3.09 7.16
N LYS A 219 -13.05 -4.01 6.96
CA LYS A 219 -13.13 -4.81 5.73
C LYS A 219 -13.81 -4.10 4.57
N SER A 220 -14.49 -2.97 4.79
CA SER A 220 -15.24 -2.29 3.73
C SER A 220 -14.31 -1.57 2.74
N THR A 221 -14.71 -1.46 1.47
CA THR A 221 -13.86 -0.85 0.44
C THR A 221 -13.51 0.62 0.74
N ILE A 222 -14.44 1.37 1.35
CA ILE A 222 -14.20 2.78 1.70
C ILE A 222 -13.14 2.96 2.80
N ALA A 223 -12.79 1.90 3.54
CA ALA A 223 -11.72 1.92 4.55
C ALA A 223 -10.31 1.83 3.96
N HIS A 224 -10.19 1.76 2.64
CA HIS A 224 -8.93 1.57 1.93
C HIS A 224 -8.72 2.62 0.84
N ASN A 225 -7.47 2.86 0.47
CA ASN A 225 -7.06 3.86 -0.52
C ASN A 225 -7.25 3.32 -1.95
N THR A 226 -8.49 3.00 -2.32
CA THR A 226 -8.87 2.43 -3.61
C THR A 226 -10.20 2.98 -4.12
N LEU A 227 -10.60 2.61 -5.34
CA LEU A 227 -11.86 3.06 -5.94
C LEU A 227 -13.08 2.43 -5.25
N VAL A 228 -14.02 3.27 -4.83
CA VAL A 228 -15.37 2.83 -4.43
C VAL A 228 -16.38 3.27 -5.47
N VAL A 229 -17.19 2.34 -5.95
CA VAL A 229 -18.22 2.60 -6.95
C VAL A 229 -19.60 2.59 -6.28
N ASP A 230 -20.39 3.64 -6.53
CA ASP A 230 -21.78 3.80 -6.06
C ASP A 230 -21.94 3.65 -4.53
N GLY A 231 -20.89 4.01 -3.78
CA GLY A 231 -20.87 3.92 -2.32
C GLY A 231 -20.97 2.49 -1.77
N LYS A 232 -20.51 1.48 -2.52
CA LYS A 232 -20.69 0.07 -2.16
C LYS A 232 -19.37 -0.64 -1.92
N THR A 233 -19.32 -1.47 -0.90
CA THR A 233 -18.29 -2.49 -0.78
C THR A 233 -18.44 -3.49 -1.92
N TYR A 234 -17.36 -3.73 -2.66
CA TYR A 234 -17.42 -4.59 -3.83
C TYR A 234 -17.78 -6.04 -3.50
N CYS A 235 -18.19 -6.81 -4.50
CA CYS A 235 -18.76 -8.15 -4.34
C CYS A 235 -19.93 -8.21 -3.35
N ASN A 236 -20.59 -7.07 -3.02
CA ASN A 236 -21.62 -6.94 -1.98
C ASN A 236 -21.16 -7.49 -0.63
N ALA A 237 -19.93 -7.22 -0.24
CA ALA A 237 -19.26 -7.68 0.98
C ALA A 237 -19.24 -9.23 1.15
N LYS A 238 -19.28 -9.99 0.04
CA LYS A 238 -19.23 -11.45 0.08
C LYS A 238 -17.80 -11.93 -0.16
N TRP A 239 -17.04 -12.16 0.90
CA TRP A 239 -15.64 -12.54 0.84
C TRP A 239 -15.38 -13.81 0.00
N ARG A 240 -16.24 -14.85 0.11
CA ARG A 240 -16.10 -16.07 -0.70
C ARG A 240 -16.20 -15.79 -2.20
N LYS A 241 -17.07 -14.84 -2.61
CA LYS A 241 -17.13 -14.40 -4.01
C LYS A 241 -15.87 -13.64 -4.39
N SER A 242 -15.41 -12.74 -3.53
CA SER A 242 -14.17 -11.99 -3.76
C SER A 242 -12.96 -12.93 -3.86
N GLN A 243 -12.88 -14.02 -3.08
CA GLN A 243 -11.76 -14.97 -3.12
C GLN A 243 -11.64 -15.74 -4.44
N THR A 244 -12.71 -15.84 -5.23
CA THR A 244 -12.69 -16.61 -6.49
C THR A 244 -12.12 -15.85 -7.70
N THR A 245 -11.79 -14.59 -7.54
CA THR A 245 -11.22 -13.73 -8.57
C THR A 245 -10.08 -12.89 -8.00
N TRP A 246 -9.28 -12.32 -8.87
CA TRP A 246 -8.17 -11.44 -8.51
C TRP A 246 -7.89 -10.43 -9.62
N PRO A 247 -7.21 -9.30 -9.32
CA PRO A 247 -6.79 -8.35 -10.34
C PRO A 247 -5.78 -8.95 -11.32
N GLU A 248 -5.86 -8.52 -12.56
CA GLU A 248 -4.86 -8.85 -13.56
C GLU A 248 -3.65 -7.93 -13.39
N SER A 249 -2.50 -8.50 -13.00
CA SER A 249 -1.25 -7.75 -12.97
C SER A 249 -0.81 -7.45 -14.40
N TYR A 250 -0.66 -6.15 -14.69
CA TYR A 250 -0.27 -5.73 -16.03
C TYR A 250 1.25 -5.65 -16.17
N TYR A 251 1.92 -4.92 -15.27
CA TYR A 251 3.34 -4.66 -15.35
C TYR A 251 3.95 -4.31 -14.00
N HIS A 252 5.21 -4.68 -13.79
CA HIS A 252 6.04 -4.16 -12.70
C HIS A 252 7.46 -3.94 -13.18
N GLN A 253 8.12 -2.91 -12.63
CA GLN A 253 9.51 -2.56 -12.90
C GLN A 253 10.16 -2.00 -11.65
N PHE A 254 11.39 -2.45 -11.36
CA PHE A 254 12.22 -1.95 -10.27
C PHE A 254 13.58 -1.55 -10.82
N THR A 255 13.67 -0.34 -11.35
CA THR A 255 14.94 0.23 -11.81
C THR A 255 15.35 1.37 -10.88
N ASP A 256 16.64 1.69 -10.88
CA ASP A 256 17.15 2.84 -10.12
C ASP A 256 16.46 4.11 -10.61
N GLY A 257 15.86 4.85 -9.68
CA GLY A 257 15.19 6.13 -9.96
C GLY A 257 13.80 6.02 -10.58
N LEU A 258 13.35 4.84 -11.04
CA LEU A 258 12.01 4.67 -11.62
C LEU A 258 11.46 3.27 -11.32
N GLN A 259 10.45 3.20 -10.50
CA GLN A 259 9.75 1.97 -10.18
C GLN A 259 8.27 2.13 -10.49
N MET A 260 7.65 1.05 -10.92
CA MET A 260 6.23 1.02 -11.28
C MET A 260 5.62 -0.32 -10.95
N VAL A 261 4.36 -0.29 -10.56
CA VAL A 261 3.47 -1.45 -10.53
C VAL A 261 2.10 -1.05 -11.07
N SER A 262 1.44 -1.95 -11.76
CA SER A 262 0.09 -1.73 -12.26
C SER A 262 -0.72 -3.00 -12.32
N ALA A 263 -2.03 -2.86 -12.09
CA ALA A 263 -2.99 -3.94 -12.20
C ALA A 263 -4.36 -3.41 -12.62
N THR A 264 -5.19 -4.30 -13.16
CA THR A 264 -6.55 -4.03 -13.58
C THR A 264 -7.52 -4.98 -12.88
N GLU A 265 -8.62 -4.43 -12.36
CA GLU A 265 -9.70 -5.18 -11.74
C GLU A 265 -10.97 -5.10 -12.61
N ARG A 266 -11.54 -6.26 -12.93
CA ARG A 266 -12.70 -6.39 -13.85
C ARG A 266 -13.90 -7.10 -13.22
N ASN A 267 -13.72 -7.71 -12.04
CA ASN A 267 -14.65 -8.75 -11.56
C ASN A 267 -15.50 -8.31 -10.36
N VAL A 268 -15.17 -7.20 -9.72
CA VAL A 268 -15.75 -6.86 -8.41
C VAL A 268 -16.93 -5.92 -8.47
N TYR A 269 -16.96 -5.02 -9.46
CA TYR A 269 -18.10 -4.15 -9.73
C TYR A 269 -18.71 -4.47 -11.09
N PRO A 270 -20.02 -4.84 -11.17
CA PRO A 270 -20.64 -5.15 -12.43
C PRO A 270 -20.59 -3.95 -13.41
N GLY A 271 -20.06 -4.16 -14.61
CA GLY A 271 -19.99 -3.14 -15.66
C GLY A 271 -18.91 -2.07 -15.45
N VAL A 272 -18.10 -2.17 -14.42
CA VAL A 272 -16.98 -1.25 -14.17
C VAL A 272 -15.66 -2.03 -14.18
N THR A 273 -14.73 -1.57 -14.99
CA THR A 273 -13.32 -1.97 -14.94
C THR A 273 -12.52 -0.81 -14.35
N TYR A 274 -11.59 -1.10 -13.46
CA TYR A 274 -10.66 -0.06 -13.02
C TYR A 274 -9.22 -0.56 -12.97
N SER A 275 -8.31 0.34 -13.32
CA SER A 275 -6.87 0.09 -13.37
C SER A 275 -6.15 1.10 -12.49
N ARG A 276 -5.07 0.68 -11.87
CA ARG A 276 -4.16 1.59 -11.17
C ARG A 276 -2.75 1.41 -11.67
N TYR A 277 -2.10 2.54 -11.94
CA TYR A 277 -0.70 2.65 -12.31
C TYR A 277 -0.01 3.47 -11.22
N LEU A 278 0.80 2.83 -10.42
CA LEU A 278 1.51 3.44 -9.30
C LEU A 278 2.99 3.52 -9.64
N VAL A 279 3.50 4.74 -9.76
CA VAL A 279 4.89 5.02 -10.13
C VAL A 279 5.58 5.72 -8.99
N TYR A 280 6.78 5.25 -8.64
CA TYR A 280 7.63 5.84 -7.62
C TYR A 280 8.95 6.25 -8.27
N ALA A 281 9.15 7.57 -8.45
CA ALA A 281 10.20 8.12 -9.31
C ALA A 281 11.07 9.14 -8.58
N ASP A 282 12.38 9.03 -8.77
CA ASP A 282 13.33 10.08 -8.39
C ASP A 282 13.26 11.21 -9.43
N VAL A 283 12.69 12.33 -9.02
CA VAL A 283 12.53 13.52 -9.87
C VAL A 283 13.72 14.46 -9.64
N PRO A 284 14.51 14.83 -10.66
CA PRO A 284 15.81 15.50 -10.47
C PRO A 284 15.78 16.85 -9.74
N PHE A 285 14.64 17.52 -9.71
CA PHE A 285 14.43 18.82 -9.06
C PHE A 285 13.63 18.73 -7.77
N LEU A 286 13.31 17.51 -7.27
CA LEU A 286 12.70 17.28 -5.99
C LEU A 286 13.70 16.66 -5.00
N GLU A 287 13.52 16.94 -3.73
CA GLU A 287 14.37 16.39 -2.65
C GLU A 287 14.05 14.92 -2.37
N TYR A 288 12.79 14.52 -2.55
CA TYR A 288 12.28 13.19 -2.27
C TYR A 288 11.63 12.60 -3.52
N PRO A 289 11.59 11.26 -3.65
CA PRO A 289 10.87 10.61 -4.74
C PRO A 289 9.40 11.02 -4.77
N LEU A 290 8.85 11.11 -5.96
CA LEU A 290 7.46 11.43 -6.21
C LEU A 290 6.66 10.14 -6.42
N ILE A 291 5.54 10.01 -5.74
CA ILE A 291 4.54 8.99 -6.07
C ILE A 291 3.61 9.61 -7.11
N MET A 292 3.52 9.01 -8.30
CA MET A 292 2.52 9.34 -9.32
C MET A 292 1.50 8.21 -9.32
N ASP A 293 0.24 8.55 -9.08
CA ASP A 293 -0.85 7.61 -8.94
C ASP A 293 -1.95 7.91 -9.96
N LEU A 294 -2.18 6.98 -10.86
CA LEU A 294 -3.22 7.06 -11.89
C LEU A 294 -4.25 5.97 -11.63
N LEU A 295 -5.41 6.34 -11.09
CA LEU A 295 -6.53 5.46 -10.82
C LEU A 295 -7.62 5.73 -11.87
N LYS A 296 -7.77 4.79 -12.82
CA LYS A 296 -8.66 4.91 -13.97
C LYS A 296 -9.83 3.97 -13.84
N ALA A 297 -11.04 4.51 -13.87
CA ALA A 297 -12.30 3.78 -13.99
C ALA A 297 -12.81 3.83 -15.44
N GLN A 298 -13.41 2.75 -15.92
CA GLN A 298 -14.02 2.64 -17.23
C GLN A 298 -15.39 1.95 -17.13
N SER A 299 -16.44 2.60 -17.62
CA SER A 299 -17.80 2.07 -17.67
C SER A 299 -18.62 2.72 -18.75
N ALA A 300 -19.47 1.94 -19.42
CA ALA A 300 -20.52 2.46 -20.30
C ALA A 300 -21.71 3.06 -19.52
N GLY A 301 -21.80 2.80 -18.22
CA GLY A 301 -22.82 3.33 -17.32
C GLY A 301 -22.40 4.65 -16.68
N SER A 302 -23.29 5.24 -15.92
CA SER A 302 -23.03 6.43 -15.12
C SER A 302 -23.00 6.05 -13.65
N HIS A 303 -21.90 6.37 -12.97
CA HIS A 303 -21.61 5.96 -11.60
C HIS A 303 -21.20 7.14 -10.73
N GLN A 304 -21.20 6.91 -9.41
CA GLN A 304 -20.44 7.69 -8.46
C GLN A 304 -19.12 6.97 -8.20
N TYR A 305 -18.02 7.69 -8.32
CA TYR A 305 -16.69 7.21 -7.96
C TYR A 305 -16.16 7.97 -6.76
N ASP A 306 -15.82 7.25 -5.71
CA ASP A 306 -15.14 7.79 -4.53
C ASP A 306 -13.69 7.33 -4.52
N TYR A 307 -12.78 8.29 -4.34
CA TYR A 307 -11.35 8.06 -4.18
C TYR A 307 -10.92 8.54 -2.78
N PRO A 308 -10.95 7.66 -1.78
CA PRO A 308 -10.51 7.96 -0.42
C PRO A 308 -8.99 7.89 -0.29
N ILE A 309 -8.43 8.76 0.53
CA ILE A 309 -7.07 8.73 1.04
C ILE A 309 -7.12 8.81 2.55
N HIS A 310 -6.85 7.69 3.19
CA HIS A 310 -6.65 7.60 4.62
C HIS A 310 -5.21 7.99 4.95
N TYR A 311 -5.03 8.82 5.94
CA TYR A 311 -3.69 9.30 6.29
C TYR A 311 -3.53 9.45 7.79
N ASN A 312 -2.29 9.48 8.25
CA ASN A 312 -1.96 9.78 9.63
C ASN A 312 -1.48 11.23 9.73
N GLY A 313 -1.90 11.93 10.79
CA GLY A 313 -1.42 13.29 11.06
C GLY A 313 -2.49 14.37 11.03
N HIS A 314 -2.08 15.59 10.69
CA HIS A 314 -2.91 16.79 10.81
C HIS A 314 -3.00 17.55 9.49
N MET A 315 -4.22 17.95 9.12
CA MET A 315 -4.43 18.84 7.99
C MET A 315 -3.66 20.16 8.17
N ILE A 316 -2.94 20.57 7.14
CA ILE A 316 -2.27 21.86 7.05
C ILE A 316 -3.03 22.80 6.13
N SER A 317 -3.35 22.35 4.90
CA SER A 317 -4.05 23.19 3.94
C SER A 317 -4.83 22.40 2.90
N LEU A 318 -5.83 23.04 2.33
CA LEU A 318 -6.56 22.63 1.15
C LEU A 318 -6.52 23.80 0.15
N SER A 319 -6.20 23.54 -1.11
CA SER A 319 -6.01 24.58 -2.14
C SER A 319 -7.30 25.29 -2.57
N VAL A 320 -8.46 24.79 -2.16
CA VAL A 320 -9.78 25.35 -2.45
C VAL A 320 -10.50 25.79 -1.16
N PRO A 321 -11.40 26.78 -1.23
CA PRO A 321 -12.23 27.16 -0.09
C PRO A 321 -13.11 25.99 0.37
N TYR A 322 -13.27 25.84 1.68
CA TYR A 322 -14.08 24.77 2.26
C TYR A 322 -15.00 25.28 3.37
N LYS A 323 -16.11 24.58 3.59
CA LYS A 323 -17.10 24.85 4.62
C LYS A 323 -16.98 23.79 5.72
N LYS A 324 -16.71 24.23 6.94
CA LYS A 324 -16.63 23.34 8.13
C LYS A 324 -18.01 23.00 8.66
N ALA A 325 -18.16 21.80 9.20
CA ALA A 325 -19.28 21.44 10.06
C ALA A 325 -19.12 22.16 11.41
N VAL A 326 -20.02 23.12 11.72
CA VAL A 326 -19.87 23.98 12.93
C VAL A 326 -20.82 23.61 14.06
N GLN A 327 -21.93 22.94 13.79
CA GLN A 327 -22.91 22.55 14.81
C GLN A 327 -22.91 21.04 15.04
N THR A 328 -23.02 20.29 13.98
CA THR A 328 -23.12 18.82 14.01
C THR A 328 -22.40 18.25 12.82
N MET A 329 -21.52 17.31 13.04
CA MET A 329 -20.99 16.45 11.98
C MET A 329 -22.04 15.40 11.63
N LEU A 330 -22.20 15.12 10.35
CA LEU A 330 -23.09 14.07 9.84
C LEU A 330 -22.24 12.93 9.30
N ALA A 331 -22.73 11.71 9.42
CA ALA A 331 -22.12 10.57 8.76
C ALA A 331 -22.14 10.75 7.24
N LEU A 332 -21.09 10.30 6.56
CA LEU A 332 -20.93 10.40 5.10
C LEU A 332 -21.95 9.55 4.35
N GLY A 333 -22.46 8.50 4.98
CA GLY A 333 -23.50 7.63 4.47
C GLY A 333 -24.09 6.73 5.57
N ALA A 334 -24.93 5.79 5.16
CA ALA A 334 -25.71 4.96 6.09
C ALA A 334 -25.18 3.53 6.25
N ASP A 335 -24.40 3.03 5.30
CA ASP A 335 -23.92 1.65 5.22
C ASP A 335 -22.59 1.53 4.48
N ASN A 336 -22.10 0.31 4.24
CA ASN A 336 -20.85 0.00 3.50
C ASN A 336 -19.60 0.70 4.03
N GLY A 337 -19.53 0.97 5.34
CA GLY A 337 -18.42 1.67 5.99
C GLY A 337 -18.62 3.19 6.09
N TYR A 338 -19.45 3.79 5.26
CA TYR A 338 -19.70 5.23 5.24
C TYR A 338 -20.35 5.76 6.52
N GLN A 339 -21.10 4.94 7.25
CA GLN A 339 -21.70 5.28 8.55
C GLN A 339 -20.68 5.57 9.64
N HIS A 340 -19.43 5.11 9.46
CA HIS A 340 -18.35 5.33 10.40
C HIS A 340 -17.49 6.58 10.10
N LEU A 341 -17.75 7.21 8.96
CA LEU A 341 -17.03 8.41 8.50
C LEU A 341 -17.89 9.65 8.74
N TRP A 342 -17.38 10.58 9.51
CA TRP A 342 -18.09 11.80 9.89
C TRP A 342 -17.50 13.00 9.17
N VAL A 343 -18.33 13.76 8.45
CA VAL A 343 -17.90 14.86 7.61
C VAL A 343 -17.53 16.08 8.46
N GLU A 344 -16.25 16.41 8.49
CA GLU A 344 -15.71 17.60 9.18
C GLU A 344 -15.77 18.85 8.31
N ALA A 345 -15.56 18.70 7.00
CA ALA A 345 -15.64 19.81 6.06
C ALA A 345 -15.93 19.31 4.63
N GLU A 346 -16.46 20.24 3.83
CA GLU A 346 -16.82 20.01 2.43
C GLU A 346 -16.31 21.15 1.56
N ALA A 347 -15.92 20.81 0.33
CA ALA A 347 -15.51 21.74 -0.70
C ALA A 347 -15.94 21.22 -2.09
N THR A 348 -15.76 22.04 -3.09
CA THR A 348 -15.72 21.64 -4.50
C THR A 348 -14.29 21.66 -5.00
N GLY A 349 -13.98 20.85 -5.99
CA GLY A 349 -12.65 20.78 -6.59
C GLY A 349 -12.24 22.10 -7.27
N GLY A 350 -10.95 22.28 -7.46
CA GLY A 350 -10.40 23.35 -8.27
C GLY A 350 -10.68 23.14 -9.76
N GLU A 351 -10.46 24.18 -10.55
CA GLU A 351 -10.69 24.21 -12.01
C GLU A 351 -9.93 23.09 -12.76
N LYS A 352 -8.74 22.72 -12.28
CA LYS A 352 -7.90 21.70 -12.91
C LYS A 352 -7.36 20.69 -11.91
N THR A 353 -7.00 21.15 -10.71
CA THR A 353 -6.43 20.32 -9.65
C THR A 353 -6.87 20.80 -8.28
N THR A 354 -6.84 19.88 -7.32
CA THR A 354 -6.97 20.18 -5.89
C THR A 354 -5.78 19.58 -5.17
N SER A 355 -5.15 20.39 -4.30
CA SER A 355 -4.03 19.95 -3.46
C SER A 355 -4.45 19.92 -1.99
N TYR A 356 -4.12 18.85 -1.33
CA TYR A 356 -4.36 18.63 0.09
C TYR A 356 -3.04 18.35 0.80
N THR A 357 -2.68 19.17 1.80
CA THR A 357 -1.44 19.06 2.55
C THR A 357 -1.70 18.67 3.99
N TRP A 358 -0.95 17.70 4.50
CA TRP A 358 -0.97 17.29 5.90
C TRP A 358 0.44 17.13 6.45
N LEU A 359 0.54 17.10 7.79
CA LEU A 359 1.76 16.88 8.55
C LEU A 359 1.65 15.52 9.26
N THR A 360 2.62 14.63 9.02
CA THR A 360 2.79 13.39 9.77
C THR A 360 4.15 13.40 10.45
N GLY A 361 4.19 13.18 11.76
CA GLY A 361 5.41 13.38 12.53
C GLY A 361 5.89 14.82 12.36
N TYR A 362 7.03 15.00 11.72
CA TYR A 362 7.64 16.33 11.47
C TYR A 362 7.79 16.65 9.98
N ARG A 363 7.17 15.88 9.10
CA ARG A 363 7.29 16.02 7.64
C ARG A 363 5.95 16.32 7.00
N MET A 364 5.96 17.13 5.95
CA MET A 364 4.76 17.51 5.21
C MET A 364 4.63 16.68 3.95
N TYR A 365 3.40 16.35 3.64
CA TYR A 365 3.00 15.58 2.47
C TYR A 365 1.85 16.31 1.79
N THR A 366 1.87 16.35 0.48
CA THR A 366 0.79 16.92 -0.32
C THR A 366 0.36 15.95 -1.40
N ILE A 367 -0.93 15.62 -1.43
CA ILE A 367 -1.54 15.00 -2.60
C ILE A 367 -2.15 16.10 -3.48
N THR A 368 -1.76 16.11 -4.76
CA THR A 368 -2.39 16.94 -5.80
C THR A 368 -3.07 15.99 -6.77
N THR A 369 -4.36 16.23 -7.05
CA THR A 369 -5.18 15.39 -7.93
C THR A 369 -5.91 16.25 -8.95
N THR A 370 -6.09 15.73 -10.17
CA THR A 370 -6.96 16.35 -11.16
C THR A 370 -8.38 16.44 -10.66
N THR A 371 -9.00 17.61 -10.76
CA THR A 371 -10.38 17.87 -10.34
C THR A 371 -11.04 18.86 -11.29
N THR A 372 -12.35 18.96 -11.16
CA THR A 372 -13.18 19.99 -11.77
C THR A 372 -14.05 20.67 -10.71
N PRO A 373 -14.71 21.78 -10.98
CA PRO A 373 -15.65 22.39 -10.06
C PRO A 373 -16.85 21.50 -9.69
N SER A 374 -17.08 20.40 -10.39
CA SER A 374 -18.10 19.39 -10.06
C SER A 374 -17.61 18.30 -9.13
N THR A 375 -16.29 18.15 -8.94
CA THR A 375 -15.70 17.20 -8.00
C THR A 375 -16.08 17.61 -6.57
N GLU A 376 -16.70 16.72 -5.80
CA GLU A 376 -16.92 16.94 -4.38
C GLU A 376 -15.66 16.56 -3.58
N VAL A 377 -15.27 17.43 -2.67
CA VAL A 377 -14.17 17.20 -1.72
C VAL A 377 -14.76 17.04 -0.33
N LYS A 378 -14.45 15.93 0.34
CA LYS A 378 -14.90 15.67 1.71
C LYS A 378 -13.69 15.45 2.62
N LEU A 379 -13.68 16.12 3.75
CA LEU A 379 -12.76 15.85 4.85
C LEU A 379 -13.55 15.13 5.93
N CYS A 380 -13.15 13.93 6.27
CA CYS A 380 -13.90 13.10 7.19
C CYS A 380 -13.02 12.64 8.36
N ARG A 381 -13.70 12.33 9.47
CA ARG A 381 -13.13 11.74 10.67
C ARG A 381 -13.77 10.39 10.93
N LEU A 382 -12.97 9.34 10.97
CA LEU A 382 -13.41 8.03 11.36
C LEU A 382 -13.80 8.02 12.83
N GLY A 383 -14.90 7.36 13.16
CA GLY A 383 -15.33 7.10 14.54
C GLY A 383 -15.71 8.34 15.36
N ALA A 384 -15.82 9.54 14.76
CA ALA A 384 -16.08 10.77 15.51
C ALA A 384 -17.44 10.76 16.23
N GLY A 385 -18.42 10.03 15.73
CA GLY A 385 -19.73 9.83 16.35
C GLY A 385 -19.96 8.40 16.82
N ASP A 386 -18.92 7.58 16.93
CA ASP A 386 -19.03 6.20 17.40
C ASP A 386 -19.34 6.20 18.90
N PRO A 387 -20.53 5.72 19.32
CA PRO A 387 -20.93 5.73 20.72
C PRO A 387 -20.10 4.76 21.57
N ASP A 388 -19.53 3.72 20.98
CA ASP A 388 -18.82 2.66 21.68
C ASP A 388 -17.29 2.91 21.73
N PHE A 389 -16.80 3.91 21.02
CA PHE A 389 -15.38 4.29 20.96
C PHE A 389 -14.45 3.12 20.53
N ASN A 390 -14.92 2.25 19.65
CA ASN A 390 -14.18 1.09 19.17
C ASN A 390 -13.22 1.42 18.02
N LEU A 391 -13.41 2.57 17.37
CA LEU A 391 -12.63 3.00 16.21
C LEU A 391 -11.60 4.06 16.57
N ARG A 392 -10.39 3.94 16.01
CA ARG A 392 -9.41 5.02 16.07
C ARG A 392 -9.93 6.22 15.30
N SER A 393 -9.74 7.41 15.85
CA SER A 393 -10.18 8.66 15.19
C SER A 393 -9.17 9.09 14.14
N GLU A 394 -9.23 8.47 12.96
CA GLU A 394 -8.33 8.73 11.85
C GLU A 394 -8.94 9.67 10.81
N PRO A 395 -8.16 10.57 10.20
CA PRO A 395 -8.65 11.46 9.17
C PRO A 395 -8.69 10.77 7.79
N MET A 396 -9.61 11.22 6.94
CA MET A 396 -9.71 10.82 5.55
C MET A 396 -9.99 12.03 4.66
N TYR A 397 -9.24 12.13 3.56
CA TYR A 397 -9.51 13.01 2.43
C TYR A 397 -10.19 12.21 1.33
N LEU A 398 -11.31 12.68 0.80
CA LEU A 398 -12.09 12.01 -0.24
C LEU A 398 -12.36 12.95 -1.41
N LEU A 399 -12.11 12.46 -2.60
CA LEU A 399 -12.62 13.02 -3.84
C LEU A 399 -13.78 12.18 -4.35
N ARG A 400 -14.88 12.83 -4.77
CA ARG A 400 -16.06 12.17 -5.31
C ARG A 400 -16.45 12.76 -6.64
N GLU A 401 -16.53 11.90 -7.64
CA GLU A 401 -17.11 12.20 -8.95
C GLU A 401 -18.48 11.57 -9.07
N LYS A 402 -19.45 12.33 -9.56
CA LYS A 402 -20.81 11.86 -9.78
C LYS A 402 -21.16 11.87 -11.26
N ASN A 403 -22.04 10.96 -11.64
CA ASN A 403 -22.53 10.83 -13.01
C ASN A 403 -21.40 10.64 -14.05
N ALA A 404 -20.34 9.91 -13.65
CA ALA A 404 -19.19 9.63 -14.49
C ALA A 404 -19.28 8.23 -15.11
N GLY A 405 -18.91 8.13 -16.38
CA GLY A 405 -18.64 6.85 -17.06
C GLY A 405 -17.15 6.52 -16.92
N ASP A 406 -16.37 6.83 -17.95
CA ASP A 406 -14.90 6.78 -17.83
C ASP A 406 -14.41 7.96 -17.00
N HIS A 407 -13.48 7.68 -16.07
CA HIS A 407 -12.87 8.73 -15.24
C HIS A 407 -11.44 8.36 -14.85
N LEU A 408 -10.55 9.36 -14.80
CA LEU A 408 -9.17 9.23 -14.38
C LEU A 408 -8.88 10.20 -13.22
N PHE A 409 -8.59 9.65 -12.04
CA PHE A 409 -7.94 10.40 -10.96
C PHE A 409 -6.43 10.35 -11.22
N ALA A 410 -5.88 11.41 -11.80
CA ALA A 410 -4.44 11.56 -11.95
C ALA A 410 -3.90 12.35 -10.76
N SER A 411 -3.05 11.73 -9.96
CA SER A 411 -2.56 12.29 -8.71
C SER A 411 -1.04 12.22 -8.61
N CYS A 412 -0.47 13.05 -7.75
CA CYS A 412 0.86 12.82 -7.21
C CYS A 412 0.88 13.06 -5.71
N VAL A 413 1.71 12.30 -5.00
CA VAL A 413 2.02 12.54 -3.59
C VAL A 413 3.45 13.02 -3.49
N GLU A 414 3.60 14.26 -3.05
CA GLU A 414 4.88 14.93 -2.84
C GLU A 414 5.22 14.93 -1.35
N THR A 415 6.38 14.39 -1.03
CA THR A 415 7.00 14.55 0.29
C THR A 415 7.81 15.83 0.26
N HIS A 416 7.54 16.76 1.17
CA HIS A 416 8.25 18.03 1.21
C HIS A 416 8.26 18.60 2.63
N GLY A 417 9.10 19.59 2.87
CA GLY A 417 9.09 20.37 4.09
C GLY A 417 9.24 19.56 5.38
N LYS A 418 9.66 20.23 6.39
CA LYS A 418 9.77 19.68 7.74
C LYS A 418 9.58 20.77 8.78
N TYR A 419 9.13 20.38 9.96
CA TYR A 419 9.23 21.18 11.18
C TYR A 419 10.49 20.74 11.94
N ASP A 420 11.37 21.69 12.23
CA ASP A 420 12.59 21.45 12.99
C ASP A 420 12.35 21.87 14.45
N LEU A 421 12.33 20.90 15.35
CA LEU A 421 12.10 21.12 16.77
C LEU A 421 13.22 21.87 17.49
N GLN A 422 14.46 21.83 16.97
CA GLN A 422 15.59 22.47 17.66
C GLN A 422 15.59 23.97 17.45
N VAL A 423 15.20 24.41 16.26
CA VAL A 423 15.15 25.82 15.92
C VAL A 423 13.70 26.36 15.88
N GLU A 424 12.72 25.50 16.13
CA GLU A 424 11.28 25.81 16.14
C GLU A 424 10.81 26.49 14.84
N GLN A 425 11.33 26.03 13.72
CA GLN A 425 11.04 26.58 12.39
C GLN A 425 10.61 25.51 11.40
N SER A 426 9.75 25.92 10.50
CA SER A 426 9.34 25.09 9.38
C SER A 426 10.08 25.53 8.12
N ALA A 427 10.50 24.57 7.32
CA ALA A 427 11.14 24.78 6.03
C ALA A 427 10.38 24.07 4.90
N ASN A 428 10.41 24.60 3.69
CA ASN A 428 9.81 24.05 2.48
C ASN A 428 8.32 23.69 2.64
N LEU A 429 7.54 24.60 3.23
CA LEU A 429 6.14 24.41 3.56
C LEU A 429 5.22 24.26 2.35
N VAL A 430 5.64 24.80 1.20
CA VAL A 430 4.86 24.82 -0.02
C VAL A 430 5.30 23.67 -0.92
N HIS A 431 4.34 22.84 -1.30
CA HIS A 431 4.57 21.79 -2.28
C HIS A 431 4.93 22.38 -3.65
N SER A 432 5.64 21.62 -4.46
CA SER A 432 6.17 22.08 -5.74
C SER A 432 5.22 21.86 -6.90
N CYS A 433 4.38 20.82 -6.87
CA CYS A 433 3.43 20.51 -7.95
C CYS A 433 2.33 21.57 -8.03
N LYS A 434 2.21 22.22 -9.18
CA LYS A 434 1.23 23.30 -9.45
C LYS A 434 0.04 22.85 -10.28
N GLY A 435 0.21 21.76 -11.01
CA GLY A 435 -0.82 21.28 -11.92
C GLY A 435 -0.51 19.91 -12.47
N ILE A 436 -1.57 19.24 -12.88
CA ILE A 436 -1.52 17.94 -13.53
C ILE A 436 -2.43 18.02 -14.76
N GLU A 437 -1.96 17.53 -15.89
CA GLU A 437 -2.71 17.52 -17.14
C GLU A 437 -2.56 16.18 -17.83
N THR A 438 -3.68 15.53 -18.15
CA THR A 438 -3.70 14.36 -19.00
C THR A 438 -3.61 14.80 -20.45
N LEU A 439 -2.49 14.52 -21.10
CA LEU A 439 -2.21 14.91 -22.48
C LEU A 439 -2.77 13.88 -23.46
N VAL A 440 -2.67 12.58 -23.13
CA VAL A 440 -3.17 11.48 -23.95
C VAL A 440 -3.77 10.41 -23.04
N ASP A 441 -4.94 9.91 -23.42
CA ASP A 441 -5.59 8.74 -22.85
C ASP A 441 -6.47 8.10 -23.95
N ASP A 442 -5.85 7.31 -24.81
CA ASP A 442 -6.47 6.76 -26.03
C ASP A 442 -6.70 5.23 -25.97
N GLY A 443 -6.46 4.63 -24.81
CA GLY A 443 -6.56 3.19 -24.57
C GLY A 443 -5.29 2.41 -24.96
N THR A 444 -4.32 3.03 -25.65
CA THR A 444 -3.02 2.43 -25.98
C THR A 444 -1.88 3.11 -25.23
N ALA A 445 -2.01 4.41 -25.00
CA ALA A 445 -1.08 5.23 -24.25
C ALA A 445 -1.81 6.09 -23.22
N LEU A 446 -1.14 6.33 -22.11
CA LEU A 446 -1.55 7.28 -21.10
C LEU A 446 -0.36 8.21 -20.83
N VAL A 447 -0.51 9.50 -21.18
CA VAL A 447 0.55 10.51 -21.01
C VAL A 447 0.02 11.61 -20.09
N VAL A 448 0.68 11.81 -18.96
CA VAL A 448 0.27 12.78 -17.93
C VAL A 448 1.44 13.69 -17.60
N ARG A 449 1.23 15.00 -17.69
CA ARG A 449 2.20 16.02 -17.33
C ARG A 449 1.92 16.56 -15.93
N TYR A 450 2.98 16.66 -15.15
CA TYR A 450 3.03 17.27 -13.84
C TYR A 450 3.88 18.53 -13.94
N ASP A 451 3.30 19.69 -13.65
CA ASP A 451 3.96 20.98 -13.69
C ASP A 451 4.37 21.43 -12.29
N PHE A 452 5.60 21.89 -12.13
CA PHE A 452 6.18 22.26 -10.84
C PHE A 452 6.58 23.76 -10.79
N ILE A 453 6.83 24.24 -9.60
CA ILE A 453 7.40 25.60 -9.42
C ILE A 453 8.76 25.70 -10.14
N GLY A 454 9.13 26.92 -10.55
CA GLY A 454 10.38 27.14 -11.27
C GLY A 454 10.31 26.82 -12.77
N GLY A 455 9.15 26.43 -13.29
CA GLY A 455 8.97 26.10 -14.71
C GLY A 455 9.39 24.68 -15.08
N HIS A 456 9.62 23.83 -14.09
CA HIS A 456 9.94 22.42 -14.29
C HIS A 456 8.70 21.59 -14.59
N SER A 457 8.89 20.49 -15.31
CA SER A 457 7.83 19.51 -15.52
C SER A 457 8.36 18.07 -15.55
N ALA A 458 7.50 17.12 -15.17
CA ALA A 458 7.70 15.69 -15.34
C ALA A 458 6.54 15.13 -16.16
N THR A 459 6.84 14.48 -17.28
CA THR A 459 5.82 13.87 -18.14
C THR A 459 5.92 12.35 -18.01
N LEU A 460 4.94 11.75 -17.33
CA LEU A 460 4.79 10.31 -17.21
C LEU A 460 4.21 9.78 -18.52
N CYS A 461 4.93 8.86 -19.15
CA CYS A 461 4.53 8.19 -20.37
C CYS A 461 4.33 6.70 -20.08
N LEU A 462 3.12 6.21 -20.30
CA LEU A 462 2.74 4.81 -20.11
C LEU A 462 2.24 4.21 -21.43
N TRP A 463 2.71 3.02 -21.75
CA TRP A 463 2.15 2.21 -22.82
C TRP A 463 1.23 1.15 -22.21
N THR A 464 -0.07 1.21 -22.50
CA THR A 464 -1.09 0.36 -21.86
C THR A 464 -1.57 -0.79 -22.74
N ALA A 465 -1.13 -0.83 -24.01
CA ALA A 465 -1.56 -1.86 -24.95
C ALA A 465 -0.72 -3.15 -24.87
N SER A 466 0.51 -3.10 -24.35
CA SER A 466 1.33 -4.30 -24.11
C SER A 466 2.38 -4.07 -23.03
N ALA A 467 2.77 -5.14 -22.36
CA ALA A 467 3.82 -5.14 -21.33
C ALA A 467 5.24 -5.37 -21.88
N ASP A 468 5.46 -5.21 -23.19
CA ASP A 468 6.76 -5.40 -23.82
C ASP A 468 7.67 -4.19 -23.59
N GLY A 469 8.59 -4.30 -22.66
CA GLY A 469 9.57 -3.26 -22.30
C GLY A 469 10.66 -3.01 -23.38
N SER A 470 10.71 -3.77 -24.44
CA SER A 470 11.71 -3.62 -25.51
C SER A 470 11.31 -2.60 -26.58
N LEU A 471 10.03 -2.31 -26.70
CA LEU A 471 9.45 -1.47 -27.72
C LEU A 471 9.71 0.02 -27.47
N THR A 472 9.81 0.79 -28.57
CA THR A 472 9.84 2.25 -28.55
C THR A 472 8.50 2.77 -29.04
N HIS A 473 7.94 3.70 -28.30
CA HIS A 473 6.63 4.30 -28.57
C HIS A 473 6.79 5.77 -28.90
N THR A 474 5.98 6.24 -29.86
CA THR A 474 5.87 7.66 -30.19
C THR A 474 4.40 8.04 -30.21
N VAL A 475 4.04 9.08 -29.48
CA VAL A 475 2.66 9.55 -29.35
C VAL A 475 2.61 11.03 -29.66
N THR A 476 1.64 11.45 -30.47
CA THR A 476 1.41 12.87 -30.79
C THR A 476 0.58 13.50 -29.67
N LEU A 477 1.03 14.62 -29.16
CA LEU A 477 0.35 15.43 -28.14
C LEU A 477 -0.71 16.36 -28.75
N PRO A 478 -1.62 16.93 -27.96
CA PRO A 478 -2.69 17.82 -28.44
C PRO A 478 -2.18 19.11 -29.12
N ASP A 479 -0.98 19.57 -28.78
CA ASP A 479 -0.32 20.74 -29.37
C ASP A 479 0.40 20.45 -30.70
N GLY A 480 0.40 19.19 -31.14
CA GLY A 480 1.07 18.73 -32.36
C GLY A 480 2.51 18.25 -32.14
N ASP A 481 3.09 18.47 -30.98
CA ASP A 481 4.38 17.89 -30.61
C ASP A 481 4.28 16.38 -30.44
N SER A 482 5.42 15.69 -30.36
CA SER A 482 5.45 14.26 -30.14
C SER A 482 6.38 13.91 -28.98
N VAL A 483 5.98 12.94 -28.19
CA VAL A 483 6.83 12.33 -27.16
C VAL A 483 7.22 10.93 -27.58
N THR A 484 8.49 10.59 -27.39
CA THR A 484 9.04 9.26 -27.69
C THR A 484 9.72 8.69 -26.47
N TRP A 485 9.42 7.44 -26.14
CA TRP A 485 10.08 6.73 -25.04
C TRP A 485 10.24 5.24 -25.37
N LYS A 486 11.12 4.59 -24.63
CA LYS A 486 11.32 3.12 -24.70
C LYS A 486 10.74 2.47 -23.44
N GLY A 487 10.09 1.32 -23.63
CA GLY A 487 9.53 0.52 -22.54
C GLY A 487 8.09 0.88 -22.19
N VAL A 488 7.55 0.18 -21.23
CA VAL A 488 6.15 0.34 -20.79
C VAL A 488 5.95 1.65 -20.04
N VAL A 489 6.96 2.10 -19.30
CA VAL A 489 6.93 3.34 -18.50
C VAL A 489 8.20 4.14 -18.69
N ASN A 490 8.06 5.45 -18.76
CA ASN A 490 9.17 6.40 -18.64
C ASN A 490 8.66 7.74 -18.08
N VAL A 491 9.56 8.52 -17.50
CA VAL A 491 9.29 9.90 -17.07
C VAL A 491 10.28 10.82 -17.75
N LEU A 492 9.76 11.78 -18.50
CA LEU A 492 10.54 12.78 -19.20
C LEU A 492 10.55 14.08 -18.38
N TYR A 493 11.72 14.65 -18.15
CA TYR A 493 11.90 15.86 -17.34
C TYR A 493 12.25 17.07 -18.22
N LYS A 494 11.68 18.24 -17.85
CA LYS A 494 11.97 19.51 -18.51
C LYS A 494 12.24 20.61 -17.49
#